data_fec3c10f6121bddb3642c8a18a0791b3
#
_entry.id   fec3c10f6121bddb3642c8a18a0791b3
#
_cell.length_a   1.000
_cell.length_b   1.000
_cell.length_c   1.000
_cell.angle_alpha   90.00
_cell.angle_beta   90.00
_cell.angle_gamma   90.00
#
_symmetry.space_group_name_H-M   'P 1'
#
loop_
_entity.id
_entity.type
_entity.pdbx_description
1 polymer ?
#
loop_
_entity_poly.entity_id
_entity_poly.type
_entity_poly.pdbx_seq_one_letter_code
_entity_poly.pdbx_strand_id
1 'polypeptide(L)'
;MSHCALIMAGGTGGHIFPGLAVAESLRDAGWRVHWLGVPGNMESQWVPERGFPFEPVAFGGVRGKGLTSLVFLPLRLLKAFWQSIQVVRRVKPDVVVGLGGYITFPGGMMAVLLGKPLVLHEQNSVAGMANKVLAGVADRIYSAFPNVLKNAIWVGNPLRQDFLNKPAPAQRFAGRTGPLKLWVVGGSLGAQALNDLVPKALALLPEHKRPVVVHQSGAKQIDALKSNYAKAGVQAELTPFIEDTAQAFAEADLIICRSGASTVTEIAAIGAAAIYVPFPFAVDDHQTTNANFLVAQGGGWLMPQAQLTAEALAERLGSITRAELLACAEKAWALKKTEATREVVAACEVLAA
;
A
#
# COMPACT_ATOMS: atom_id res chain seq x y z
N MET A 1 33.21 3.36 -8.94
CA MET A 1 32.22 2.53 -9.70
C MET A 1 30.87 2.85 -9.15
N SER A 2 29.82 2.87 -9.96
CA SER A 2 28.45 3.08 -9.44
C SER A 2 28.02 1.86 -8.64
N HIS A 3 27.49 2.05 -7.43
CA HIS A 3 26.91 0.98 -6.61
C HIS A 3 25.73 0.29 -7.32
N CYS A 4 25.43 -0.93 -6.91
CA CYS A 4 24.37 -1.74 -7.47
C CYS A 4 23.45 -2.25 -6.37
N ALA A 5 22.15 -1.99 -6.49
CA ALA A 5 21.11 -2.51 -5.59
C ALA A 5 20.23 -3.54 -6.29
N LEU A 6 19.85 -4.60 -5.57
CA LEU A 6 18.83 -5.56 -5.99
C LEU A 6 17.58 -5.39 -5.13
N ILE A 7 16.54 -4.82 -5.71
CA ILE A 7 15.23 -4.67 -5.05
C ILE A 7 14.44 -5.96 -5.21
N MET A 8 13.81 -6.41 -4.14
CA MET A 8 12.95 -7.59 -4.13
C MET A 8 11.58 -7.20 -3.58
N ALA A 9 10.60 -7.16 -4.43
CA ALA A 9 9.20 -6.94 -4.05
C ALA A 9 8.27 -7.54 -5.10
N GLY A 10 7.14 -8.07 -4.68
CA GLY A 10 6.19 -8.65 -5.63
C GLY A 10 4.84 -8.99 -5.02
N GLY A 11 3.93 -9.38 -5.89
CA GLY A 11 2.60 -9.89 -5.58
C GLY A 11 1.51 -8.83 -5.55
N THR A 12 1.69 -7.70 -4.88
CA THR A 12 0.66 -6.64 -4.79
C THR A 12 1.28 -5.24 -4.90
N GLY A 13 0.48 -4.25 -5.29
CA GLY A 13 0.88 -2.84 -5.32
C GLY A 13 1.42 -2.35 -3.97
N GLY A 14 0.93 -2.91 -2.84
CA GLY A 14 1.40 -2.56 -1.50
C GLY A 14 2.89 -2.86 -1.23
N HIS A 15 3.51 -3.77 -1.99
CA HIS A 15 4.95 -4.02 -1.95
C HIS A 15 5.69 -3.33 -3.10
N ILE A 16 5.05 -3.30 -4.28
CA ILE A 16 5.68 -2.80 -5.50
C ILE A 16 5.89 -1.28 -5.43
N PHE A 17 4.89 -0.49 -5.03
CA PHE A 17 5.02 0.98 -4.96
C PHE A 17 6.08 1.47 -3.96
N PRO A 18 6.15 0.95 -2.72
CA PRO A 18 7.27 1.23 -1.83
C PRO A 18 8.63 0.86 -2.41
N GLY A 19 8.70 -0.29 -3.11
CA GLY A 19 9.91 -0.72 -3.80
C GLY A 19 10.32 0.23 -4.92
N LEU A 20 9.37 0.73 -5.71
CA LEU A 20 9.62 1.71 -6.76
C LEU A 20 10.11 3.04 -6.19
N ALA A 21 9.52 3.52 -5.09
CA ALA A 21 9.99 4.75 -4.44
C ALA A 21 11.45 4.64 -3.98
N VAL A 22 11.87 3.50 -3.43
CA VAL A 22 13.26 3.23 -3.06
C VAL A 22 14.15 3.10 -4.31
N ALA A 23 13.69 2.35 -5.33
CA ALA A 23 14.43 2.13 -6.57
C ALA A 23 14.70 3.43 -7.33
N GLU A 24 13.69 4.30 -7.44
CA GLU A 24 13.79 5.62 -8.07
C GLU A 24 14.77 6.51 -7.31
N SER A 25 14.69 6.55 -5.96
CA SER A 25 15.60 7.33 -5.14
C SER A 25 17.07 6.86 -5.25
N LEU A 26 17.29 5.53 -5.27
CA LEU A 26 18.65 4.97 -5.50
C LEU A 26 19.18 5.31 -6.90
N ARG A 27 18.33 5.18 -7.93
CA ARG A 27 18.71 5.57 -9.31
C ARG A 27 19.09 7.05 -9.39
N ASP A 28 18.30 7.93 -8.76
CA ASP A 28 18.56 9.37 -8.75
C ASP A 28 19.85 9.72 -7.99
N ALA A 29 20.27 8.86 -7.03
CA ALA A 29 21.56 8.90 -6.37
C ALA A 29 22.71 8.26 -7.19
N GLY A 30 22.46 7.86 -8.44
CA GLY A 30 23.48 7.33 -9.37
C GLY A 30 23.74 5.82 -9.25
N TRP A 31 22.86 5.07 -8.56
CA TRP A 31 22.98 3.62 -8.43
C TRP A 31 22.43 2.89 -9.65
N ARG A 32 23.02 1.75 -9.96
CA ARG A 32 22.39 0.75 -10.83
C ARG A 32 21.38 -0.03 -9.99
N VAL A 33 20.15 -0.12 -10.45
CA VAL A 33 19.08 -0.83 -9.72
C VAL A 33 18.52 -1.95 -10.58
N HIS A 34 18.49 -3.16 -10.05
CA HIS A 34 17.84 -4.32 -10.62
C HIS A 34 16.67 -4.75 -9.75
N TRP A 35 15.69 -5.42 -10.31
CA TRP A 35 14.49 -5.85 -9.59
C TRP A 35 14.24 -7.34 -9.74
N LEU A 36 14.24 -8.07 -8.64
CA LEU A 36 13.91 -9.48 -8.57
C LEU A 36 12.43 -9.65 -8.28
N GLY A 37 11.72 -10.36 -9.16
CA GLY A 37 10.26 -10.55 -9.08
C GLY A 37 9.77 -11.81 -9.76
N VAL A 38 8.46 -12.04 -9.69
CA VAL A 38 7.80 -13.21 -10.26
C VAL A 38 7.31 -12.89 -11.68
N PRO A 39 7.68 -13.66 -12.70
CA PRO A 39 7.19 -13.45 -14.05
C PRO A 39 5.67 -13.64 -14.13
N GLY A 40 4.99 -12.78 -14.90
CA GLY A 40 3.55 -12.80 -15.09
C GLY A 40 2.73 -12.11 -14.00
N ASN A 41 3.34 -11.61 -12.94
CA ASN A 41 2.70 -10.76 -11.94
C ASN A 41 2.82 -9.27 -12.32
N MET A 42 2.16 -8.38 -11.55
CA MET A 42 2.16 -6.93 -11.81
C MET A 42 3.57 -6.34 -11.90
N GLU A 43 4.49 -6.79 -11.04
CA GLU A 43 5.86 -6.32 -11.04
C GLU A 43 6.60 -6.61 -12.36
N SER A 44 6.26 -7.69 -13.05
CA SER A 44 6.89 -8.03 -14.34
C SER A 44 6.55 -7.07 -15.48
N GLN A 45 5.46 -6.29 -15.33
CA GLN A 45 5.06 -5.26 -16.26
C GLN A 45 5.48 -3.86 -15.76
N TRP A 46 5.11 -3.50 -14.55
CA TRP A 46 5.26 -2.14 -14.02
C TRP A 46 6.73 -1.72 -13.79
N VAL A 47 7.60 -2.67 -13.46
CA VAL A 47 9.01 -2.39 -13.19
C VAL A 47 9.79 -2.04 -14.47
N PRO A 48 9.68 -2.84 -15.55
CA PRO A 48 10.30 -2.48 -16.84
C PRO A 48 9.75 -1.19 -17.46
N GLU A 49 8.45 -0.92 -17.31
CA GLU A 49 7.83 0.34 -17.77
C GLU A 49 8.47 1.59 -17.12
N ARG A 50 9.09 1.44 -15.92
CA ARG A 50 9.84 2.49 -15.23
C ARG A 50 11.36 2.46 -15.49
N GLY A 51 11.80 1.62 -16.42
CA GLY A 51 13.18 1.53 -16.86
C GLY A 51 14.10 0.72 -15.95
N PHE A 52 13.56 -0.11 -15.03
CA PHE A 52 14.38 -0.99 -14.20
C PHE A 52 14.53 -2.39 -14.82
N PRO A 53 15.75 -2.94 -14.92
CA PRO A 53 15.96 -4.34 -15.31
C PRO A 53 15.26 -5.31 -14.39
N PHE A 54 14.46 -6.21 -14.99
CA PHE A 54 13.68 -7.21 -14.26
C PHE A 54 14.38 -8.57 -14.28
N GLU A 55 14.56 -9.16 -13.10
CA GLU A 55 15.23 -10.43 -12.87
C GLU A 55 14.19 -11.48 -12.45
N PRO A 56 13.75 -12.36 -13.36
CA PRO A 56 12.67 -13.29 -13.10
C PRO A 56 13.11 -14.46 -12.21
N VAL A 57 12.35 -14.73 -11.16
CA VAL A 57 12.45 -15.94 -10.33
C VAL A 57 11.06 -16.54 -10.16
N ALA A 58 10.91 -17.80 -10.54
CA ALA A 58 9.63 -18.50 -10.57
C ALA A 58 9.22 -19.02 -9.19
N PHE A 59 8.76 -18.13 -8.29
CA PHE A 59 8.29 -18.49 -6.97
C PHE A 59 7.03 -17.71 -6.59
N GLY A 60 5.87 -18.32 -6.79
CA GLY A 60 4.58 -17.73 -6.45
C GLY A 60 4.06 -18.18 -5.08
N GLY A 61 3.06 -17.47 -4.56
CA GLY A 61 2.40 -17.76 -3.29
C GLY A 61 1.92 -19.20 -3.14
N VAL A 62 1.98 -19.72 -1.94
CA VAL A 62 1.63 -21.09 -1.58
C VAL A 62 0.26 -21.17 -0.89
N ARG A 63 -0.17 -20.08 -0.23
CA ARG A 63 -1.46 -20.04 0.49
C ARG A 63 -2.64 -20.15 -0.48
N GLY A 64 -3.64 -20.97 -0.10
CA GLY A 64 -4.87 -21.17 -0.88
C GLY A 64 -4.75 -22.12 -2.09
N LYS A 65 -3.58 -22.70 -2.31
CA LYS A 65 -3.38 -23.73 -3.36
C LYS A 65 -3.38 -25.10 -2.71
N GLY A 66 -4.29 -25.98 -3.11
CA GLY A 66 -4.55 -27.30 -2.53
C GLY A 66 -3.32 -28.16 -2.18
N LEU A 67 -3.55 -29.32 -1.56
CA LEU A 67 -2.51 -30.24 -1.03
C LEU A 67 -1.38 -30.57 -2.02
N THR A 68 -1.68 -30.67 -3.32
CA THR A 68 -0.69 -30.90 -4.38
C THR A 68 0.37 -29.79 -4.45
N SER A 69 -0.01 -28.55 -4.20
CA SER A 69 0.91 -27.41 -4.19
C SER A 69 1.88 -27.47 -3.00
N LEU A 70 1.46 -28.06 -1.87
CA LEU A 70 2.30 -28.25 -0.68
C LEU A 70 3.33 -29.39 -0.89
N VAL A 71 2.94 -30.48 -1.53
CA VAL A 71 3.84 -31.61 -1.84
C VAL A 71 5.02 -31.16 -2.72
N PHE A 72 4.76 -30.31 -3.72
CA PHE A 72 5.81 -29.81 -4.62
C PHE A 72 6.52 -28.55 -4.10
N LEU A 73 6.14 -28.03 -2.94
CA LEU A 73 6.75 -26.83 -2.37
C LEU A 73 8.27 -26.92 -2.18
N PRO A 74 8.85 -28.04 -1.65
CA PRO A 74 10.30 -28.15 -1.51
C PRO A 74 11.05 -28.03 -2.84
N LEU A 75 10.57 -28.70 -3.89
CA LEU A 75 11.19 -28.63 -5.22
C LEU A 75 11.09 -27.22 -5.83
N ARG A 76 9.95 -26.56 -5.66
CA ARG A 76 9.73 -25.18 -6.13
C ARG A 76 10.64 -24.21 -5.39
N LEU A 77 10.83 -24.42 -4.08
CA LEU A 77 11.71 -23.60 -3.26
C LEU A 77 13.19 -23.80 -3.63
N LEU A 78 13.62 -25.04 -3.83
CA LEU A 78 14.98 -25.34 -4.32
C LEU A 78 15.26 -24.69 -5.68
N LYS A 79 14.30 -24.75 -6.60
CA LYS A 79 14.40 -24.06 -7.90
C LYS A 79 14.51 -22.54 -7.71
N ALA A 80 13.69 -21.96 -6.83
CA ALA A 80 13.73 -20.52 -6.56
C ALA A 80 15.06 -20.08 -5.92
N PHE A 81 15.59 -20.85 -4.99
CA PHE A 81 16.92 -20.63 -4.42
C PHE A 81 18.02 -20.66 -5.49
N TRP A 82 18.02 -21.70 -6.34
CA TRP A 82 18.98 -21.80 -7.43
C TRP A 82 18.90 -20.61 -8.40
N GLN A 83 17.70 -20.21 -8.83
CA GLN A 83 17.48 -19.05 -9.66
C GLN A 83 17.95 -17.76 -8.97
N SER A 84 17.67 -17.60 -7.68
CA SER A 84 18.12 -16.45 -6.89
C SER A 84 19.64 -16.37 -6.80
N ILE A 85 20.34 -17.50 -6.60
CA ILE A 85 21.81 -17.55 -6.66
C ILE A 85 22.33 -17.06 -8.01
N GLN A 86 21.71 -17.51 -9.11
CA GLN A 86 22.13 -17.10 -10.46
C GLN A 86 21.94 -15.60 -10.66
N VAL A 87 20.82 -15.04 -10.21
CA VAL A 87 20.55 -13.60 -10.26
C VAL A 87 21.60 -12.83 -9.46
N VAL A 88 21.82 -13.17 -8.19
CA VAL A 88 22.79 -12.49 -7.32
C VAL A 88 24.20 -12.54 -7.90
N ARG A 89 24.62 -13.71 -8.44
CA ARG A 89 25.95 -13.86 -9.07
C ARG A 89 26.09 -13.07 -10.37
N ARG A 90 25.03 -12.94 -11.15
CA ARG A 90 25.03 -12.18 -12.42
C ARG A 90 24.98 -10.68 -12.19
N VAL A 91 24.05 -10.22 -11.32
CA VAL A 91 23.86 -8.80 -11.01
C VAL A 91 24.98 -8.24 -10.15
N LYS A 92 25.56 -9.06 -9.25
CA LYS A 92 26.59 -8.70 -8.28
C LYS A 92 26.21 -7.45 -7.48
N PRO A 93 25.02 -7.46 -6.80
CA PRO A 93 24.59 -6.30 -6.04
C PRO A 93 25.56 -6.04 -4.88
N ASP A 94 25.73 -4.76 -4.51
CA ASP A 94 26.43 -4.34 -3.30
C ASP A 94 25.51 -4.47 -2.08
N VAL A 95 24.19 -4.24 -2.28
CA VAL A 95 23.16 -4.37 -1.26
C VAL A 95 21.88 -4.95 -1.87
N VAL A 96 21.12 -5.67 -1.04
CA VAL A 96 19.83 -6.23 -1.42
C VAL A 96 18.74 -5.65 -0.52
N VAL A 97 17.60 -5.23 -1.10
CA VAL A 97 16.49 -4.61 -0.37
C VAL A 97 15.23 -5.48 -0.53
N GLY A 98 14.72 -6.02 0.57
CA GLY A 98 13.49 -6.80 0.61
C GLY A 98 12.30 -5.97 1.09
N LEU A 99 11.28 -5.82 0.24
CA LEU A 99 10.05 -5.07 0.57
C LEU A 99 8.81 -5.98 0.60
N GLY A 100 9.01 -7.28 0.81
CA GLY A 100 7.91 -8.22 0.99
C GLY A 100 7.43 -8.91 -0.29
N GLY A 101 6.43 -9.76 -0.10
CA GLY A 101 6.02 -10.75 -1.10
C GLY A 101 6.78 -12.06 -0.95
N TYR A 102 6.22 -13.15 -1.48
CA TYR A 102 6.83 -14.49 -1.34
C TYR A 102 8.23 -14.57 -1.95
N ILE A 103 8.48 -13.79 -2.99
CA ILE A 103 9.73 -13.77 -3.73
C ILE A 103 10.92 -13.25 -2.91
N THR A 104 10.66 -12.40 -1.93
CA THR A 104 11.70 -11.84 -1.05
C THR A 104 12.40 -12.94 -0.24
N PHE A 105 11.71 -14.03 0.12
CA PHE A 105 12.30 -15.10 0.92
C PHE A 105 13.45 -15.81 0.20
N PRO A 106 13.27 -16.43 -0.98
CA PRO A 106 14.38 -17.11 -1.65
C PRO A 106 15.49 -16.14 -2.07
N GLY A 107 15.14 -14.94 -2.52
CA GLY A 107 16.11 -13.91 -2.91
C GLY A 107 16.96 -13.44 -1.73
N GLY A 108 16.34 -13.08 -0.61
CA GLY A 108 17.03 -12.60 0.59
C GLY A 108 17.92 -13.66 1.24
N MET A 109 17.42 -14.90 1.39
CA MET A 109 18.23 -16.01 1.93
C MET A 109 19.49 -16.25 1.09
N MET A 110 19.35 -16.28 -0.24
CA MET A 110 20.50 -16.52 -1.11
C MET A 110 21.46 -15.32 -1.19
N ALA A 111 20.95 -14.10 -1.07
CA ALA A 111 21.79 -12.91 -0.96
C ALA A 111 22.68 -12.98 0.29
N VAL A 112 22.10 -13.25 1.46
CA VAL A 112 22.84 -13.41 2.74
C VAL A 112 23.86 -14.56 2.67
N LEU A 113 23.48 -15.71 2.12
CA LEU A 113 24.41 -16.84 1.92
C LEU A 113 25.59 -16.51 1.01
N LEU A 114 25.42 -15.56 0.08
CA LEU A 114 26.46 -15.09 -0.80
C LEU A 114 27.20 -13.83 -0.24
N GLY A 115 27.03 -13.55 1.05
CA GLY A 115 27.68 -12.44 1.75
C GLY A 115 27.22 -11.05 1.31
N LYS A 116 25.98 -10.93 0.81
CA LYS A 116 25.40 -9.64 0.42
C LYS A 116 24.57 -9.06 1.55
N PRO A 117 24.79 -7.78 1.94
CA PRO A 117 23.98 -7.13 2.95
C PRO A 117 22.50 -7.09 2.57
N LEU A 118 21.63 -7.29 3.56
CA LEU A 118 20.18 -7.31 3.40
C LEU A 118 19.51 -6.22 4.23
N VAL A 119 18.82 -5.31 3.56
CA VAL A 119 17.90 -4.33 4.16
C VAL A 119 16.48 -4.84 4.00
N LEU A 120 15.69 -4.89 5.07
CA LEU A 120 14.28 -5.27 5.04
C LEU A 120 13.39 -4.08 5.38
N HIS A 121 12.25 -4.02 4.71
CA HIS A 121 11.15 -3.14 5.08
C HIS A 121 9.83 -3.91 5.11
N GLU A 122 9.10 -3.83 6.23
CA GLU A 122 7.77 -4.40 6.37
C GLU A 122 6.70 -3.29 6.27
N GLN A 123 5.80 -3.43 5.31
CA GLN A 123 4.79 -2.42 5.02
C GLN A 123 3.54 -2.54 5.90
N ASN A 124 3.17 -3.75 6.33
CA ASN A 124 1.96 -3.98 7.09
C ASN A 124 2.21 -3.93 8.60
N SER A 125 1.17 -3.66 9.35
CA SER A 125 1.19 -3.73 10.82
C SER A 125 1.29 -5.17 11.37
N VAL A 126 1.08 -6.17 10.50
CA VAL A 126 1.34 -7.59 10.78
C VAL A 126 2.36 -8.08 9.77
N ALA A 127 3.53 -8.49 10.26
CA ALA A 127 4.61 -8.93 9.39
C ALA A 127 4.26 -10.20 8.61
N GLY A 128 4.60 -10.20 7.31
CA GLY A 128 4.51 -11.37 6.48
C GLY A 128 5.52 -12.47 6.87
N MET A 129 5.21 -13.73 6.58
CA MET A 129 6.07 -14.88 6.95
C MET A 129 7.49 -14.73 6.38
N ALA A 130 7.66 -14.29 5.15
CA ALA A 130 8.97 -14.06 4.54
C ALA A 130 9.82 -13.07 5.36
N ASN A 131 9.24 -11.91 5.72
CA ASN A 131 9.93 -10.90 6.50
C ASN A 131 10.20 -11.34 7.94
N LYS A 132 9.30 -12.13 8.56
CA LYS A 132 9.54 -12.72 9.89
C LYS A 132 10.80 -13.59 9.91
N VAL A 133 10.99 -14.41 8.86
CA VAL A 133 12.18 -15.28 8.79
C VAL A 133 13.44 -14.47 8.44
N LEU A 134 13.35 -13.60 7.44
CA LEU A 134 14.49 -12.79 6.99
C LEU A 134 14.97 -11.78 8.04
N ALA A 135 14.08 -11.33 8.93
CA ALA A 135 14.47 -10.43 10.04
C ALA A 135 15.52 -11.06 10.98
N GLY A 136 15.64 -12.39 11.01
CA GLY A 136 16.69 -13.07 11.77
C GLY A 136 18.09 -13.00 11.16
N VAL A 137 18.21 -12.58 9.89
CA VAL A 137 19.47 -12.55 9.12
C VAL A 137 19.73 -11.23 8.40
N ALA A 138 18.82 -10.27 8.52
CA ALA A 138 18.95 -8.97 7.88
C ALA A 138 19.87 -8.02 8.68
N ASP A 139 20.65 -7.20 7.98
CA ASP A 139 21.57 -6.22 8.57
C ASP A 139 20.82 -4.97 9.06
N ARG A 140 19.71 -4.61 8.39
CA ARG A 140 18.83 -3.49 8.79
C ARG A 140 17.38 -3.88 8.56
N ILE A 141 16.54 -3.50 9.54
CA ILE A 141 15.10 -3.81 9.51
C ILE A 141 14.33 -2.53 9.74
N TYR A 142 13.44 -2.21 8.81
CA TYR A 142 12.54 -1.07 8.89
C TYR A 142 11.08 -1.52 8.85
N SER A 143 10.18 -0.73 9.38
CA SER A 143 8.74 -1.00 9.35
C SER A 143 7.91 0.26 9.14
N ALA A 144 6.76 0.09 8.49
CA ALA A 144 5.80 1.17 8.30
C ALA A 144 4.97 1.47 9.56
N PHE A 145 4.85 0.51 10.46
CA PHE A 145 4.11 0.62 11.71
C PHE A 145 5.00 0.25 12.90
N PRO A 146 4.70 0.74 14.12
CA PRO A 146 5.49 0.44 15.31
C PRO A 146 5.34 -1.03 15.74
N ASN A 147 6.39 -1.59 16.35
CA ASN A 147 6.38 -2.90 17.02
C ASN A 147 6.02 -4.11 16.14
N VAL A 148 6.25 -4.05 14.82
CA VAL A 148 5.89 -5.12 13.88
C VAL A 148 6.89 -6.28 13.88
N LEU A 149 8.18 -5.97 13.93
CA LEU A 149 9.28 -6.92 13.97
C LEU A 149 10.25 -6.55 15.08
N LYS A 150 10.90 -7.56 15.67
CA LYS A 150 11.95 -7.32 16.65
C LYS A 150 13.09 -6.53 16.00
N ASN A 151 13.59 -5.52 16.69
CA ASN A 151 14.66 -4.63 16.23
C ASN A 151 14.35 -3.80 14.98
N ALA A 152 13.09 -3.77 14.51
CA ALA A 152 12.72 -2.90 13.42
C ALA A 152 12.66 -1.44 13.85
N ILE A 153 13.20 -0.56 13.02
CA ILE A 153 13.09 0.88 13.19
C ILE A 153 11.81 1.33 12.48
N TRP A 154 10.93 1.98 13.23
CA TRP A 154 9.70 2.54 12.67
C TRP A 154 9.98 3.83 11.91
N VAL A 155 9.94 3.78 10.58
CA VAL A 155 10.23 4.89 9.67
C VAL A 155 9.03 5.33 8.83
N GLY A 156 7.91 4.60 8.88
CA GLY A 156 6.80 4.74 7.96
C GLY A 156 6.98 3.89 6.70
N ASN A 157 6.14 4.13 5.71
CA ASN A 157 6.20 3.43 4.42
C ASN A 157 6.92 4.31 3.40
N PRO A 158 7.79 3.76 2.53
CA PRO A 158 8.31 4.50 1.38
C PRO A 158 7.16 5.02 0.52
N LEU A 159 7.03 6.34 0.42
CA LEU A 159 5.96 7.02 -0.29
C LEU A 159 6.51 7.75 -1.52
N ARG A 160 5.66 7.92 -2.53
CA ARG A 160 5.93 8.79 -3.66
C ARG A 160 6.03 10.25 -3.22
N GLN A 161 6.87 11.05 -3.86
CA GLN A 161 7.10 12.46 -3.52
C GLN A 161 5.81 13.30 -3.52
N ASP A 162 4.85 12.97 -4.39
CA ASP A 162 3.58 13.68 -4.49
C ASP A 162 2.77 13.70 -3.19
N PHE A 163 2.92 12.65 -2.34
CA PHE A 163 2.28 12.59 -1.03
C PHE A 163 2.99 13.45 0.02
N LEU A 164 4.29 13.72 -0.17
CA LEU A 164 5.10 14.45 0.81
C LEU A 164 4.97 15.97 0.68
N ASN A 165 4.60 16.45 -0.49
CA ASN A 165 4.60 17.87 -0.85
C ASN A 165 3.23 18.55 -0.73
N LYS A 166 2.24 17.93 -0.06
CA LYS A 166 0.91 18.53 0.10
C LYS A 166 0.83 19.43 1.33
N PRO A 167 0.05 20.54 1.27
CA PRO A 167 -0.14 21.42 2.41
C PRO A 167 -0.79 20.73 3.61
N ALA A 168 -0.54 21.24 4.82
CA ALA A 168 -1.12 20.72 6.04
C ALA A 168 -2.67 20.76 6.02
N PRO A 169 -3.35 19.85 6.79
CA PRO A 169 -4.82 19.78 6.81
C PRO A 169 -5.50 21.12 7.08
N ALA A 170 -5.05 21.89 8.06
CA ALA A 170 -5.61 23.19 8.40
C ALA A 170 -5.62 24.16 7.20
N GLN A 171 -4.54 24.18 6.39
CA GLN A 171 -4.46 25.02 5.21
C GLN A 171 -5.41 24.53 4.10
N ARG A 172 -5.52 23.21 3.92
CA ARG A 172 -6.37 22.61 2.88
C ARG A 172 -7.87 22.74 3.19
N PHE A 173 -8.26 22.74 4.46
CA PHE A 173 -9.64 22.90 4.90
C PHE A 173 -10.06 24.38 5.00
N ALA A 174 -9.10 25.30 5.07
CA ALA A 174 -9.39 26.74 5.17
C ALA A 174 -10.25 27.22 3.99
N GLY A 175 -11.34 27.91 4.31
CA GLY A 175 -12.26 28.48 3.30
C GLY A 175 -13.10 27.46 2.53
N ARG A 176 -13.05 26.16 2.84
CA ARG A 176 -13.92 25.18 2.20
C ARG A 176 -15.38 25.39 2.61
N THR A 177 -16.23 25.54 1.62
CA THR A 177 -17.70 25.74 1.77
C THR A 177 -18.46 24.78 0.85
N GLY A 178 -19.80 24.79 0.93
CA GLY A 178 -20.64 23.94 0.09
C GLY A 178 -20.68 22.47 0.53
N PRO A 179 -21.13 21.53 -0.34
CA PRO A 179 -21.19 20.11 -0.07
C PRO A 179 -19.80 19.52 0.22
N LEU A 180 -19.75 18.45 1.03
CA LEU A 180 -18.51 17.72 1.27
C LEU A 180 -18.02 17.04 -0.01
N LYS A 181 -16.71 16.96 -0.20
CA LYS A 181 -16.07 16.17 -1.27
C LYS A 181 -15.74 14.78 -0.75
N LEU A 182 -16.42 13.77 -1.27
CA LEU A 182 -16.24 12.37 -0.90
C LEU A 182 -15.48 11.62 -2.00
N TRP A 183 -14.37 11.01 -1.63
CA TRP A 183 -13.68 10.06 -2.49
C TRP A 183 -13.90 8.63 -2.00
N VAL A 184 -14.24 7.71 -2.92
CA VAL A 184 -14.38 6.28 -2.63
C VAL A 184 -13.31 5.52 -3.39
N VAL A 185 -12.44 4.79 -2.66
CA VAL A 185 -11.24 4.18 -3.22
C VAL A 185 -11.16 2.71 -2.85
N GLY A 186 -11.41 1.85 -3.82
CA GLY A 186 -11.38 0.39 -3.64
C GLY A 186 -9.98 -0.23 -3.71
N GLY A 187 -8.96 0.55 -4.11
CA GLY A 187 -7.62 0.06 -4.45
C GLY A 187 -7.51 -0.40 -5.92
N SER A 188 -6.33 -0.90 -6.34
CA SER A 188 -6.03 -1.22 -7.74
C SER A 188 -7.01 -2.21 -8.41
N LEU A 189 -7.58 -3.13 -7.64
CA LEU A 189 -8.55 -4.12 -8.12
C LEU A 189 -10.00 -3.67 -7.94
N GLY A 190 -10.23 -2.55 -7.27
CA GLY A 190 -11.54 -2.10 -6.83
C GLY A 190 -12.06 -2.87 -5.61
N ALA A 191 -13.23 -2.46 -5.10
CA ALA A 191 -13.88 -3.07 -3.96
C ALA A 191 -15.37 -3.24 -4.24
N GLN A 192 -15.79 -4.41 -4.71
CA GLN A 192 -17.18 -4.68 -5.08
C GLN A 192 -18.16 -4.29 -3.96
N ALA A 193 -17.85 -4.61 -2.71
CA ALA A 193 -18.71 -4.26 -1.57
C ALA A 193 -18.93 -2.74 -1.44
N LEU A 194 -17.91 -1.92 -1.72
CA LEU A 194 -18.06 -0.46 -1.75
C LEU A 194 -18.85 -0.01 -2.98
N ASN A 195 -18.57 -0.61 -4.15
CA ASN A 195 -19.27 -0.32 -5.39
C ASN A 195 -20.79 -0.61 -5.30
N ASP A 196 -21.16 -1.61 -4.51
CA ASP A 196 -22.57 -2.01 -4.34
C ASP A 196 -23.28 -1.21 -3.25
N LEU A 197 -22.57 -0.80 -2.21
CA LEU A 197 -23.17 -0.26 -1.00
C LEU A 197 -23.17 1.27 -0.97
N VAL A 198 -22.10 1.93 -1.40
CA VAL A 198 -22.00 3.40 -1.33
C VAL A 198 -23.12 4.11 -2.10
N PRO A 199 -23.49 3.72 -3.33
CA PRO A 199 -24.60 4.35 -4.04
C PRO A 199 -25.93 4.26 -3.27
N LYS A 200 -26.20 3.12 -2.62
CA LYS A 200 -27.39 2.91 -1.82
C LYS A 200 -27.41 3.81 -0.58
N ALA A 201 -26.28 3.91 0.12
CA ALA A 201 -26.15 4.80 1.28
C ALA A 201 -26.38 6.28 0.91
N LEU A 202 -25.82 6.70 -0.22
CA LEU A 202 -26.00 8.08 -0.71
C LEU A 202 -27.45 8.37 -1.10
N ALA A 203 -28.20 7.39 -1.62
CA ALA A 203 -29.62 7.52 -1.94
C ALA A 203 -30.49 7.77 -0.71
N LEU A 204 -30.10 7.24 0.46
CA LEU A 204 -30.80 7.47 1.73
C LEU A 204 -30.61 8.89 2.28
N LEU A 205 -29.59 9.62 1.83
CA LEU A 205 -29.37 11.00 2.25
C LEU A 205 -30.32 11.96 1.54
N PRO A 206 -30.88 12.95 2.26
CA PRO A 206 -31.55 14.07 1.63
C PRO A 206 -30.64 14.73 0.61
N GLU A 207 -31.17 15.17 -0.52
CA GLU A 207 -30.38 15.65 -1.66
C GLU A 207 -29.43 16.80 -1.28
N HIS A 208 -29.88 17.73 -0.46
CA HIS A 208 -29.08 18.87 0.04
C HIS A 208 -27.95 18.48 0.99
N LYS A 209 -27.92 17.24 1.51
CA LYS A 209 -26.85 16.67 2.36
C LYS A 209 -25.92 15.75 1.60
N ARG A 210 -26.21 15.43 0.34
CA ARG A 210 -25.36 14.56 -0.45
C ARG A 210 -24.01 15.21 -0.73
N PRO A 211 -22.89 14.51 -0.51
CA PRO A 211 -21.56 15.01 -0.92
C PRO A 211 -21.43 15.02 -2.46
N VAL A 212 -20.47 15.78 -2.96
CA VAL A 212 -19.92 15.59 -4.31
C VAL A 212 -19.01 14.38 -4.27
N VAL A 213 -19.27 13.39 -5.11
CA VAL A 213 -18.63 12.08 -5.03
C VAL A 213 -17.77 11.81 -6.24
N VAL A 214 -16.54 11.33 -6.00
CA VAL A 214 -15.71 10.64 -6.99
C VAL A 214 -15.51 9.21 -6.51
N HIS A 215 -15.87 8.21 -7.34
CA HIS A 215 -15.81 6.80 -6.98
C HIS A 215 -14.96 5.99 -7.95
N GLN A 216 -13.87 5.40 -7.44
CA GLN A 216 -12.98 4.52 -8.19
C GLN A 216 -13.43 3.06 -8.05
N SER A 217 -13.87 2.49 -9.18
CA SER A 217 -14.45 1.15 -9.25
C SER A 217 -13.45 -0.01 -9.27
N GLY A 218 -12.24 0.23 -9.81
CA GLY A 218 -11.40 -0.81 -10.40
C GLY A 218 -11.77 -1.07 -11.87
N ALA A 219 -10.77 -1.38 -12.70
CA ALA A 219 -10.90 -1.46 -14.15
C ALA A 219 -12.00 -2.41 -14.63
N LYS A 220 -12.21 -3.53 -13.94
CA LYS A 220 -13.17 -4.57 -14.33
C LYS A 220 -14.61 -4.32 -13.85
N GLN A 221 -14.85 -3.28 -13.04
CA GLN A 221 -16.12 -3.08 -12.35
C GLN A 221 -16.80 -1.76 -12.70
N ILE A 222 -16.29 -0.99 -13.65
CA ILE A 222 -16.78 0.35 -13.96
C ILE A 222 -18.23 0.34 -14.45
N ASP A 223 -18.62 -0.62 -15.29
CA ASP A 223 -19.97 -0.68 -15.84
C ASP A 223 -21.00 -1.12 -14.78
N ALA A 224 -20.62 -2.03 -13.89
CA ALA A 224 -21.43 -2.39 -12.74
C ALA A 224 -21.64 -1.20 -11.79
N LEU A 225 -20.57 -0.42 -11.54
CA LEU A 225 -20.66 0.79 -10.72
C LEU A 225 -21.60 1.84 -11.33
N LYS A 226 -21.49 2.10 -12.64
CA LYS A 226 -22.40 3.01 -13.37
C LYS A 226 -23.86 2.57 -13.20
N SER A 227 -24.14 1.26 -13.36
CA SER A 227 -25.47 0.70 -13.17
C SER A 227 -25.99 0.89 -11.73
N ASN A 228 -25.13 0.70 -10.72
CA ASN A 228 -25.49 0.87 -9.32
C ASN A 228 -25.86 2.34 -8.99
N TYR A 229 -25.10 3.32 -9.49
CA TYR A 229 -25.41 4.74 -9.30
C TYR A 229 -26.68 5.14 -10.03
N ALA A 230 -26.90 4.67 -11.27
CA ALA A 230 -28.12 4.91 -12.02
C ALA A 230 -29.36 4.37 -11.29
N LYS A 231 -29.30 3.14 -10.76
CA LYS A 231 -30.39 2.54 -9.96
C LYS A 231 -30.66 3.28 -8.66
N ALA A 232 -29.61 3.84 -8.04
CA ALA A 232 -29.72 4.60 -6.81
C ALA A 232 -30.25 6.04 -7.03
N GLY A 233 -30.30 6.54 -8.26
CA GLY A 233 -30.68 7.92 -8.57
C GLY A 233 -29.72 8.96 -7.99
N VAL A 234 -28.42 8.62 -7.90
CA VAL A 234 -27.39 9.49 -7.35
C VAL A 234 -26.36 9.81 -8.41
N GLN A 235 -25.98 11.10 -8.49
CA GLN A 235 -24.92 11.53 -9.40
C GLN A 235 -23.54 11.42 -8.73
N ALA A 236 -22.55 10.95 -9.49
CA ALA A 236 -21.16 10.88 -9.06
C ALA A 236 -20.22 10.86 -10.28
N GLU A 237 -18.99 11.29 -10.09
CA GLU A 237 -17.92 11.06 -11.04
C GLU A 237 -17.38 9.64 -10.82
N LEU A 238 -17.40 8.82 -11.89
CA LEU A 238 -17.03 7.41 -11.82
C LEU A 238 -15.79 7.15 -12.67
N THR A 239 -14.74 6.61 -12.04
CA THR A 239 -13.48 6.32 -12.73
C THR A 239 -13.03 4.88 -12.46
N PRO A 240 -12.42 4.19 -13.43
CA PRO A 240 -11.82 2.88 -13.19
C PRO A 240 -10.55 2.96 -12.34
N PHE A 241 -9.82 4.08 -12.43
CA PHE A 241 -8.55 4.27 -11.76
C PHE A 241 -8.31 5.77 -11.45
N ILE A 242 -7.54 6.07 -10.40
CA ILE A 242 -7.13 7.42 -10.02
C ILE A 242 -5.63 7.55 -10.33
N GLU A 243 -5.27 8.42 -11.25
CA GLU A 243 -3.88 8.61 -11.65
C GLU A 243 -3.10 9.38 -10.57
N ASP A 244 -3.61 10.53 -10.15
CA ASP A 244 -3.03 11.33 -9.07
C ASP A 244 -3.78 11.11 -7.75
N THR A 245 -3.45 10.01 -7.08
CA THR A 245 -4.04 9.67 -5.77
C THR A 245 -3.68 10.70 -4.69
N ALA A 246 -2.49 11.32 -4.77
CA ALA A 246 -2.06 12.32 -3.80
C ALA A 246 -2.90 13.59 -3.90
N GLN A 247 -3.20 14.05 -5.11
CA GLN A 247 -4.09 15.19 -5.32
C GLN A 247 -5.53 14.86 -4.92
N ALA A 248 -6.02 13.69 -5.30
CA ALA A 248 -7.34 13.19 -4.92
C ALA A 248 -7.54 13.21 -3.40
N PHE A 249 -6.57 12.67 -2.64
CA PHE A 249 -6.62 12.65 -1.18
C PHE A 249 -6.48 14.04 -0.57
N ALA A 250 -5.69 14.92 -1.17
CA ALA A 250 -5.55 16.30 -0.71
C ALA A 250 -6.83 17.13 -0.93
N GLU A 251 -7.60 16.85 -1.97
CA GLU A 251 -8.86 17.52 -2.28
C GLU A 251 -10.06 16.98 -1.51
N ALA A 252 -9.98 15.73 -1.04
CA ALA A 252 -11.04 15.09 -0.28
C ALA A 252 -11.33 15.85 1.03
N ASP A 253 -12.62 15.95 1.39
CA ASP A 253 -13.02 16.20 2.77
C ASP A 253 -13.08 14.89 3.54
N LEU A 254 -13.55 13.81 2.87
CA LEU A 254 -13.65 12.46 3.43
C LEU A 254 -13.27 11.42 2.36
N ILE A 255 -12.58 10.37 2.80
CA ILE A 255 -12.24 9.22 1.97
C ILE A 255 -12.93 7.98 2.55
N ILE A 256 -13.58 7.17 1.72
CA ILE A 256 -14.00 5.80 2.06
C ILE A 256 -13.08 4.85 1.32
N CYS A 257 -12.34 3.99 2.02
CA CYS A 257 -11.34 3.15 1.36
C CYS A 257 -11.10 1.80 2.04
N ARG A 258 -10.43 0.90 1.33
CA ARG A 258 -9.74 -0.24 1.95
C ARG A 258 -8.54 0.24 2.75
N SER A 259 -8.11 -0.55 3.74
CA SER A 259 -7.02 -0.23 4.66
C SER A 259 -5.74 -1.00 4.36
N GLY A 260 -5.34 -1.06 3.09
CA GLY A 260 -4.00 -1.50 2.72
C GLY A 260 -2.94 -0.59 3.36
N ALA A 261 -1.76 -1.13 3.66
CA ALA A 261 -0.70 -0.39 4.34
C ALA A 261 -0.33 0.93 3.64
N SER A 262 -0.17 0.90 2.31
CA SER A 262 0.12 2.11 1.53
C SER A 262 -0.98 3.17 1.72
N THR A 263 -2.25 2.77 1.56
CA THR A 263 -3.37 3.72 1.70
C THR A 263 -3.41 4.37 3.08
N VAL A 264 -3.22 3.58 4.16
CA VAL A 264 -3.21 4.11 5.53
C VAL A 264 -2.06 5.10 5.74
N THR A 265 -0.86 4.77 5.27
CA THR A 265 0.31 5.65 5.39
C THR A 265 0.25 6.86 4.46
N GLU A 266 -0.35 6.73 3.27
CA GLU A 266 -0.64 7.84 2.35
C GLU A 266 -1.66 8.83 2.97
N ILE A 267 -2.72 8.31 3.60
CA ILE A 267 -3.70 9.12 4.32
C ILE A 267 -3.05 9.86 5.50
N ALA A 268 -2.18 9.20 6.25
CA ALA A 268 -1.42 9.85 7.31
C ALA A 268 -0.50 10.96 6.77
N ALA A 269 0.22 10.69 5.67
CA ALA A 269 1.13 11.64 5.06
C ALA A 269 0.44 12.91 4.54
N ILE A 270 -0.74 12.76 3.94
CA ILE A 270 -1.59 13.87 3.50
C ILE A 270 -2.29 14.55 4.68
N GLY A 271 -2.60 13.79 5.73
CA GLY A 271 -3.54 14.20 6.76
C GLY A 271 -4.95 14.32 6.18
N ALA A 272 -5.52 13.23 5.74
CA ALA A 272 -6.90 13.16 5.26
C ALA A 272 -7.79 12.42 6.27
N ALA A 273 -9.07 12.78 6.32
CA ALA A 273 -10.06 12.05 7.12
C ALA A 273 -10.58 10.84 6.34
N ALA A 274 -10.65 9.66 6.98
CA ALA A 274 -11.06 8.45 6.29
C ALA A 274 -11.97 7.54 7.11
N ILE A 275 -12.91 6.88 6.40
CA ILE A 275 -13.64 5.71 6.85
C ILE A 275 -12.94 4.48 6.23
N TYR A 276 -12.35 3.66 7.07
CA TYR A 276 -11.67 2.45 6.65
C TYR A 276 -12.62 1.27 6.65
N VAL A 277 -12.72 0.61 5.52
CA VAL A 277 -13.50 -0.63 5.33
C VAL A 277 -12.52 -1.76 5.00
N PRO A 278 -11.97 -2.47 6.01
CA PRO A 278 -11.00 -3.53 5.79
C PRO A 278 -11.52 -4.63 4.87
N PHE A 279 -10.63 -5.20 4.07
CA PHE A 279 -10.97 -6.37 3.26
C PHE A 279 -11.06 -7.60 4.16
N PRO A 280 -12.23 -8.30 4.22
CA PRO A 280 -12.48 -9.34 5.22
C PRO A 280 -11.63 -10.62 5.03
N PHE A 281 -11.05 -10.79 3.84
CA PHE A 281 -10.17 -11.93 3.52
C PHE A 281 -8.69 -11.54 3.50
N ALA A 282 -8.35 -10.40 4.09
CA ALA A 282 -6.95 -10.01 4.25
C ALA A 282 -6.20 -11.01 5.13
N VAL A 283 -5.01 -11.40 4.67
CA VAL A 283 -4.18 -12.39 5.39
C VAL A 283 -3.89 -11.88 6.81
N ASP A 284 -4.13 -12.72 7.81
CA ASP A 284 -3.90 -12.41 9.22
C ASP A 284 -4.58 -11.08 9.68
N ASP A 285 -5.69 -10.72 9.02
CA ASP A 285 -6.48 -9.49 9.27
C ASP A 285 -5.65 -8.19 9.31
N HIS A 286 -4.56 -8.14 8.53
CA HIS A 286 -3.65 -7.01 8.54
C HIS A 286 -4.33 -5.67 8.16
N GLN A 287 -5.44 -5.68 7.39
CA GLN A 287 -6.12 -4.46 7.04
C GLN A 287 -6.84 -3.80 8.22
N THR A 288 -7.44 -4.59 9.11
CA THR A 288 -8.03 -4.06 10.35
C THR A 288 -6.94 -3.47 11.25
N THR A 289 -5.82 -4.17 11.41
CA THR A 289 -4.71 -3.69 12.24
C THR A 289 -4.01 -2.46 11.65
N ASN A 290 -3.86 -2.38 10.32
CA ASN A 290 -3.36 -1.20 9.63
C ASN A 290 -4.25 0.03 9.92
N ALA A 291 -5.59 -0.12 9.76
CA ALA A 291 -6.54 0.97 10.03
C ALA A 291 -6.49 1.42 11.49
N ASN A 292 -6.40 0.47 12.43
CA ASN A 292 -6.38 0.75 13.86
C ASN A 292 -5.21 1.63 14.29
N PHE A 293 -4.11 1.65 13.56
CA PHE A 293 -3.00 2.57 13.78
C PHE A 293 -3.45 4.04 13.81
N LEU A 294 -4.32 4.45 12.89
CA LEU A 294 -4.87 5.80 12.84
C LEU A 294 -6.16 5.92 13.68
N VAL A 295 -7.05 4.95 13.61
CA VAL A 295 -8.36 4.96 14.26
C VAL A 295 -8.23 5.06 15.78
N ALA A 296 -7.30 4.32 16.39
CA ALA A 296 -7.07 4.36 17.84
C ALA A 296 -6.64 5.75 18.36
N GLN A 297 -6.10 6.60 17.49
CA GLN A 297 -5.73 7.98 17.80
C GLN A 297 -6.77 9.00 17.31
N GLY A 298 -7.90 8.52 16.78
CA GLY A 298 -8.97 9.36 16.23
C GLY A 298 -8.65 9.96 14.85
N GLY A 299 -7.67 9.40 14.14
CA GLY A 299 -7.30 9.75 12.75
C GLY A 299 -8.09 9.00 11.68
N GLY A 300 -9.27 8.51 12.00
CA GLY A 300 -10.17 7.79 11.08
C GLY A 300 -11.27 7.05 11.81
N TRP A 301 -12.15 6.43 11.04
CA TRP A 301 -13.21 5.55 11.54
C TRP A 301 -13.09 4.18 10.89
N LEU A 302 -13.29 3.13 11.70
CA LEU A 302 -13.32 1.75 11.25
C LEU A 302 -14.76 1.31 11.06
N MET A 303 -15.11 0.85 9.86
CA MET A 303 -16.39 0.22 9.57
C MET A 303 -16.14 -1.16 8.91
N PRO A 304 -16.07 -2.25 9.70
CA PRO A 304 -15.84 -3.59 9.15
C PRO A 304 -16.91 -3.98 8.14
N GLN A 305 -16.53 -4.59 7.03
CA GLN A 305 -17.47 -4.90 5.93
C GLN A 305 -18.68 -5.71 6.38
N ALA A 306 -18.54 -6.60 7.36
CA ALA A 306 -19.66 -7.40 7.89
C ALA A 306 -20.71 -6.56 8.64
N GLN A 307 -20.35 -5.38 9.11
CA GLN A 307 -21.22 -4.44 9.83
C GLN A 307 -21.63 -3.24 8.97
N LEU A 308 -21.08 -3.13 7.76
CA LEU A 308 -21.31 -2.01 6.85
C LEU A 308 -22.64 -2.20 6.12
N THR A 309 -23.66 -1.46 6.53
CA THR A 309 -24.97 -1.38 5.83
C THR A 309 -25.13 -0.01 5.18
N ALA A 310 -26.07 0.11 4.24
CA ALA A 310 -26.38 1.39 3.61
C ALA A 310 -26.87 2.42 4.62
N GLU A 311 -27.68 1.99 5.58
CA GLU A 311 -28.24 2.82 6.65
C GLU A 311 -27.15 3.33 7.59
N ALA A 312 -26.27 2.45 8.08
CA ALA A 312 -25.17 2.84 8.97
C ALA A 312 -24.19 3.81 8.29
N LEU A 313 -23.88 3.59 7.00
CA LEU A 313 -23.03 4.52 6.23
C LEU A 313 -23.76 5.85 5.99
N ALA A 314 -25.04 5.84 5.64
CA ALA A 314 -25.85 7.04 5.44
C ALA A 314 -25.96 7.86 6.74
N GLU A 315 -26.21 7.24 7.88
CA GLU A 315 -26.23 7.89 9.19
C GLU A 315 -24.90 8.59 9.47
N ARG A 316 -23.79 7.85 9.28
CA ARG A 316 -22.45 8.44 9.47
C ARG A 316 -22.19 9.61 8.55
N LEU A 317 -22.48 9.50 7.26
CA LEU A 317 -22.30 10.57 6.28
C LEU A 317 -23.21 11.76 6.56
N GLY A 318 -24.43 11.53 7.04
CA GLY A 318 -25.41 12.57 7.34
C GLY A 318 -25.13 13.37 8.61
N SER A 319 -24.35 12.80 9.54
CA SER A 319 -24.00 13.41 10.83
C SER A 319 -22.63 14.08 10.85
N ILE A 320 -21.72 13.69 9.96
CA ILE A 320 -20.32 14.15 9.99
C ILE A 320 -20.22 15.62 9.58
N THR A 321 -19.40 16.37 10.32
CA THR A 321 -19.15 17.79 10.06
C THR A 321 -17.75 18.05 9.54
N ARG A 322 -17.56 19.16 8.82
CA ARG A 322 -16.24 19.55 8.33
C ARG A 322 -15.24 19.83 9.46
N ALA A 323 -15.72 20.26 10.64
CA ALA A 323 -14.89 20.44 11.81
C ALA A 323 -14.37 19.10 12.37
N GLU A 324 -15.22 18.06 12.44
CA GLU A 324 -14.79 16.69 12.80
C GLU A 324 -13.81 16.12 11.77
N LEU A 325 -14.04 16.36 10.47
CA LEU A 325 -13.14 15.92 9.41
C LEU A 325 -11.77 16.55 9.52
N LEU A 326 -11.70 17.86 9.80
CA LEU A 326 -10.43 18.56 10.04
C LEU A 326 -9.71 18.00 11.28
N ALA A 327 -10.40 17.86 12.40
CA ALA A 327 -9.81 17.30 13.62
C ALA A 327 -9.29 15.86 13.41
N CYS A 328 -10.01 15.04 12.67
CA CYS A 328 -9.60 13.70 12.28
C CYS A 328 -8.33 13.74 11.38
N ALA A 329 -8.34 14.61 10.37
CA ALA A 329 -7.22 14.79 9.45
C ALA A 329 -5.94 15.25 10.17
N GLU A 330 -6.04 16.16 11.13
CA GLU A 330 -4.92 16.64 11.93
C GLU A 330 -4.33 15.52 12.81
N LYS A 331 -5.17 14.66 13.40
CA LYS A 331 -4.73 13.50 14.17
C LYS A 331 -4.02 12.45 13.28
N ALA A 332 -4.53 12.20 12.07
CA ALA A 332 -3.85 11.35 11.09
C ALA A 332 -2.49 11.95 10.70
N TRP A 333 -2.45 13.26 10.44
CA TRP A 333 -1.23 13.99 10.09
C TRP A 333 -0.16 13.93 11.18
N ALA A 334 -0.55 13.97 12.45
CA ALA A 334 0.40 13.88 13.59
C ALA A 334 1.13 12.54 13.66
N LEU A 335 0.58 11.49 13.05
CA LEU A 335 1.16 10.14 13.02
C LEU A 335 1.98 9.86 11.75
N LYS A 336 2.10 10.83 10.85
CA LYS A 336 2.85 10.64 9.60
C LYS A 336 4.32 10.34 9.85
N LYS A 337 4.87 9.46 9.02
CA LYS A 337 6.30 9.22 8.87
C LYS A 337 6.65 9.38 7.39
N THR A 338 7.55 10.30 7.09
CA THR A 338 7.84 10.69 5.69
C THR A 338 9.25 10.34 5.25
N GLU A 339 10.08 9.85 6.19
CA GLU A 339 11.51 9.65 5.98
C GLU A 339 11.87 8.25 5.49
N ALA A 340 10.90 7.36 5.33
CA ALA A 340 11.14 5.94 5.07
C ALA A 340 12.05 5.69 3.85
N THR A 341 11.80 6.37 2.74
CA THR A 341 12.64 6.22 1.52
C THR A 341 14.07 6.65 1.80
N ARG A 342 14.26 7.80 2.46
CA ARG A 342 15.58 8.32 2.81
C ARG A 342 16.34 7.38 3.75
N GLU A 343 15.68 6.86 4.78
CA GLU A 343 16.28 5.95 5.76
C GLU A 343 16.72 4.62 5.13
N VAL A 344 15.89 4.07 4.22
CA VAL A 344 16.24 2.84 3.49
C VAL A 344 17.43 3.09 2.54
N VAL A 345 17.43 4.22 1.83
CA VAL A 345 18.56 4.59 0.92
C VAL A 345 19.85 4.82 1.71
N ALA A 346 19.80 5.57 2.82
CA ALA A 346 20.96 5.79 3.67
C ALA A 346 21.53 4.48 4.24
N ALA A 347 20.67 3.51 4.60
CA ALA A 347 21.15 2.18 4.99
C ALA A 347 21.85 1.45 3.85
N CYS A 348 21.34 1.57 2.61
CA CYS A 348 22.00 1.01 1.44
C CYS A 348 23.40 1.60 1.22
N GLU A 349 23.53 2.92 1.34
CA GLU A 349 24.83 3.62 1.21
C GLU A 349 25.85 3.16 2.25
N VAL A 350 25.42 3.05 3.52
CA VAL A 350 26.29 2.59 4.62
C VAL A 350 26.74 1.13 4.43
N LEU A 351 25.86 0.26 3.92
CA LEU A 351 26.13 -1.16 3.79
C LEU A 351 26.91 -1.51 2.50
N ALA A 352 26.91 -0.62 1.52
CA ALA A 352 27.65 -0.79 0.26
C ALA A 352 29.07 -0.20 0.31
N ALA A 353 29.37 0.58 1.35
CA ALA A 353 30.70 1.18 1.56
C ALA A 353 31.70 0.12 2.05
#